data_b8448838c75855f902edea4001ca6c0f
#
_entry.id   b8448838c75855f902edea4001ca6c0f
#
_cell.length_a   1.000
_cell.length_b   1.000
_cell.length_c   1.000
_cell.angle_alpha   90.00
_cell.angle_beta   90.00
_cell.angle_gamma   90.00
#
_symmetry.space_group_name_H-M   'P 1'
#
loop_
_entity.id
_entity.type
_entity.pdbx_description
1 polymer ?
#
loop_
_entity_poly.entity_id
_entity_poly.type
_entity_poly.pdbx_seq_one_letter_code
_entity_poly.pdbx_strand_id
1 'polypeptide(L)'
;MINELKTEGNFNYTVRSDIDSLAQDIIDIAEISKSVGIDCWLNYGALLGIVRENRLLPWNNDAEISCWYTDGIEKRLVQLTDKLNNLGYNCFYYSSIGSLCIKHKNNIININCYF
;
A
#
# COMPACT_ATOMS: atom_id res chain seq x y z
N MET A 1 21.02 11.26 9.46
CA MET A 1 19.60 11.02 9.16
C MET A 1 18.75 11.37 10.36
N ILE A 2 17.65 12.02 10.14
CA ILE A 2 16.68 12.32 11.20
C ILE A 2 15.88 11.06 11.49
N ASN A 3 15.93 10.56 12.70
CA ASN A 3 15.19 9.36 13.09
C ASN A 3 13.79 9.70 13.62
N GLU A 4 13.59 10.94 14.01
CA GLU A 4 12.35 11.38 14.60
C GLU A 4 12.03 12.77 14.09
N LEU A 5 10.80 12.99 13.68
CA LEU A 5 10.28 14.28 13.29
C LEU A 5 9.21 14.70 14.27
N LYS A 6 9.31 15.95 14.71
CA LYS A 6 8.26 16.58 15.50
C LYS A 6 7.57 17.62 14.64
N THR A 7 6.28 17.55 14.58
CA THR A 7 5.46 18.55 13.90
C THR A 7 4.77 19.43 14.92
N GLU A 8 4.29 20.57 14.47
CA GLU A 8 3.42 21.41 15.27
C GLU A 8 2.19 20.61 15.67
N GLY A 9 1.67 20.85 16.87
CA GLY A 9 0.53 20.13 17.37
C GLY A 9 0.86 18.85 18.13
N ASN A 10 2.09 18.64 18.51
CA ASN A 10 2.55 17.54 19.37
C ASN A 10 2.51 16.15 18.69
N PHE A 11 2.58 16.11 17.39
CA PHE A 11 2.72 14.83 16.68
C PHE A 11 4.18 14.44 16.61
N ASN A 12 4.47 13.20 16.98
CA ASN A 12 5.78 12.61 16.83
C ASN A 12 5.72 11.54 15.76
N TYR A 13 6.59 11.65 14.77
CA TYR A 13 6.71 10.66 13.70
C TYR A 13 8.06 10.02 13.79
N THR A 14 8.09 8.70 13.80
CA THR A 14 9.34 7.95 13.69
C THR A 14 9.69 7.81 12.23
N VAL A 15 10.87 8.28 11.86
CA VAL A 15 11.37 8.13 10.50
C VAL A 15 11.76 6.69 10.26
N ARG A 16 11.22 6.09 9.19
CA ARG A 16 11.56 4.73 8.82
C ARG A 16 12.97 4.67 8.27
N SER A 17 13.71 3.64 8.68
CA SER A 17 15.01 3.33 8.08
C SER A 17 14.88 2.39 6.88
N ASP A 18 13.73 1.76 6.71
CA ASP A 18 13.47 0.73 5.68
C ASP A 18 12.47 1.20 4.62
N ILE A 19 12.47 2.49 4.29
CA ILE A 19 11.54 3.06 3.31
C ILE A 19 11.66 2.41 1.94
N ASP A 20 12.86 1.97 1.57
CA ASP A 20 13.08 1.28 0.30
C ASP A 20 12.38 -0.08 0.26
N SER A 21 12.27 -0.75 1.41
CA SER A 21 11.51 -1.99 1.53
C SER A 21 10.02 -1.76 1.25
N LEU A 22 9.46 -0.66 1.78
CA LEU A 22 8.07 -0.30 1.49
C LEU A 22 7.87 0.02 0.00
N ALA A 23 8.78 0.78 -0.58
CA ALA A 23 8.70 1.11 -2.01
C ALA A 23 8.75 -0.14 -2.87
N GLN A 24 9.63 -1.08 -2.55
CA GLN A 24 9.73 -2.33 -3.30
C GLN A 24 8.46 -3.16 -3.20
N ASP A 25 7.88 -3.25 -2.00
CA ASP A 25 6.61 -3.96 -1.82
C ASP A 25 5.47 -3.32 -2.60
N ILE A 26 5.41 -2.00 -2.67
CA ILE A 26 4.40 -1.30 -3.47
C ILE A 26 4.55 -1.67 -4.95
N ILE A 27 5.76 -1.65 -5.46
CA ILE A 27 6.05 -2.00 -6.86
C ILE A 27 5.65 -3.46 -7.13
N ASP A 28 6.07 -4.37 -6.28
CA ASP A 28 5.80 -5.81 -6.45
C ASP A 28 4.30 -6.08 -6.38
N ILE A 29 3.61 -5.48 -5.42
CA ILE A 29 2.16 -5.65 -5.27
C ILE A 29 1.41 -5.09 -6.47
N ALA A 30 1.82 -3.93 -6.98
CA ALA A 30 1.21 -3.33 -8.16
C ALA A 30 1.37 -4.24 -9.40
N GLU A 31 2.55 -4.81 -9.59
CA GLU A 31 2.81 -5.74 -10.70
C GLU A 31 2.01 -7.03 -10.57
N ILE A 32 1.95 -7.60 -9.36
CA ILE A 32 1.17 -8.80 -9.10
C ILE A 32 -0.33 -8.52 -9.30
N SER A 33 -0.80 -7.36 -8.84
CA SER A 33 -2.18 -6.93 -9.04
C SER A 33 -2.53 -6.84 -10.52
N LYS A 34 -1.64 -6.26 -11.31
CA LYS A 34 -1.84 -6.17 -12.76
C LYS A 34 -1.94 -7.54 -13.41
N SER A 35 -1.19 -8.52 -12.91
CA SER A 35 -1.23 -9.89 -13.44
C SER A 35 -2.58 -10.58 -13.27
N VAL A 36 -3.40 -10.13 -12.33
CA VAL A 36 -4.78 -10.62 -12.14
C VAL A 36 -5.82 -9.63 -12.64
N GLY A 37 -5.41 -8.62 -13.41
CA GLY A 37 -6.32 -7.68 -14.05
C GLY A 37 -6.74 -6.51 -13.18
N ILE A 38 -5.99 -6.16 -12.16
CA ILE A 38 -6.24 -5.01 -11.29
C ILE A 38 -5.20 -3.93 -11.55
N ASP A 39 -5.64 -2.79 -12.06
CA ASP A 39 -4.79 -1.63 -12.24
C ASP A 39 -4.90 -0.73 -11.01
N CYS A 40 -3.77 -0.49 -10.37
CA CYS A 40 -3.68 0.29 -9.15
C CYS A 40 -2.95 1.61 -9.39
N TRP A 41 -3.26 2.60 -8.55
CA TRP A 41 -2.50 3.85 -8.50
C TRP A 41 -2.19 4.22 -7.05
N LEU A 42 -1.17 5.06 -6.87
CA LEU A 42 -0.79 5.57 -5.56
C LEU A 42 -1.82 6.58 -5.05
N ASN A 43 -2.03 6.61 -3.75
CA ASN A 43 -2.98 7.48 -3.12
C ASN A 43 -2.43 8.05 -1.81
N TYR A 44 -3.02 9.15 -1.35
CA TYR A 44 -2.71 9.80 -0.07
C TYR A 44 -1.20 10.08 0.11
N GLY A 45 -0.62 9.69 1.24
CA GLY A 45 0.75 10.01 1.59
C GLY A 45 1.80 9.47 0.61
N ALA A 46 1.55 8.29 0.03
CA ALA A 46 2.45 7.73 -0.97
C ALA A 46 2.50 8.61 -2.22
N LEU A 47 1.34 9.05 -2.70
CA LEU A 47 1.27 9.98 -3.84
C LEU A 47 1.91 11.33 -3.50
N LEU A 48 1.66 11.85 -2.30
CA LEU A 48 2.22 13.12 -1.86
C LEU A 48 3.76 13.07 -1.85
N GLY A 49 4.33 11.98 -1.37
CA GLY A 49 5.78 11.81 -1.36
C GLY A 49 6.37 11.81 -2.77
N ILE A 50 5.75 11.10 -3.70
CA ILE A 50 6.19 11.07 -5.09
C ILE A 50 6.09 12.44 -5.74
N VAL A 51 4.98 13.15 -5.53
CA VAL A 51 4.76 14.47 -6.14
C VAL A 51 5.74 15.52 -5.58
N ARG A 52 5.97 15.52 -4.28
CA ARG A 52 6.80 16.54 -3.63
C ARG A 52 8.29 16.26 -3.71
N GLU A 53 8.69 15.02 -3.48
CA GLU A 53 10.08 14.67 -3.23
C GLU A 53 10.59 13.56 -4.15
N ASN A 54 9.76 13.10 -5.06
CA ASN A 54 10.07 12.00 -5.96
C ASN A 54 10.48 10.72 -5.20
N ARG A 55 9.92 10.53 -4.02
CA ARG A 55 10.14 9.36 -3.18
C ARG A 55 9.02 9.24 -2.15
N LEU A 56 8.91 8.09 -1.51
CA LEU A 56 8.01 7.93 -0.39
C LEU A 56 8.49 8.74 0.81
N LEU A 57 7.53 9.29 1.55
CA LEU A 57 7.85 10.04 2.76
C LEU A 57 8.35 9.07 3.84
N PRO A 58 9.48 9.36 4.49
CA PRO A 58 10.10 8.41 5.43
C PRO A 58 9.32 8.19 6.72
N TRP A 59 8.30 9.00 6.99
CA TRP A 59 7.43 8.82 8.17
C TRP A 59 6.11 8.11 7.86
N ASN A 60 5.94 7.59 6.65
CA ASN A 60 4.78 6.77 6.35
C ASN A 60 4.86 5.44 7.09
N ASN A 61 3.83 5.11 7.85
CA ASN A 61 3.71 3.81 8.50
C ASN A 61 3.10 2.77 7.56
N ASP A 62 2.23 3.24 6.68
CA ASP A 62 1.53 2.43 5.71
C ASP A 62 1.46 3.16 4.38
N ALA A 63 1.06 2.44 3.36
CA ALA A 63 0.82 3.00 2.05
C ALA A 63 -0.57 2.60 1.59
N GLU A 64 -1.17 3.47 0.80
CA GLU A 64 -2.45 3.19 0.17
C GLU A 64 -2.30 3.16 -1.33
N ILE A 65 -2.84 2.11 -1.91
CA ILE A 65 -2.97 1.94 -3.35
C ILE A 65 -4.46 1.88 -3.64
N SER A 66 -4.86 2.46 -4.73
CA SER A 66 -6.27 2.53 -5.09
C SER A 66 -6.51 1.84 -6.43
N CYS A 67 -7.70 1.33 -6.60
CA CYS A 67 -8.17 0.81 -7.88
C CYS A 67 -9.65 1.17 -8.05
N TRP A 68 -10.11 1.16 -9.32
CA TRP A 68 -11.53 1.37 -9.57
C TRP A 68 -12.33 0.11 -9.33
N TYR A 69 -13.52 0.29 -8.79
CA TYR A 69 -14.49 -0.80 -8.73
C TYR A 69 -15.01 -1.07 -10.14
N THR A 70 -14.76 -2.26 -10.63
CA THR A 70 -15.19 -2.71 -11.95
C THR A 70 -15.87 -4.06 -11.82
N ASP A 71 -16.56 -4.48 -12.87
CA ASP A 71 -17.20 -5.80 -12.87
C ASP A 71 -16.16 -6.90 -12.64
N GLY A 72 -16.47 -7.78 -11.69
CA GLY A 72 -15.59 -8.89 -11.36
C GLY A 72 -14.41 -8.53 -10.44
N ILE A 73 -14.34 -7.29 -9.93
CA ILE A 73 -13.23 -6.86 -9.08
C ILE A 73 -13.12 -7.69 -7.80
N GLU A 74 -14.24 -8.07 -7.20
CA GLU A 74 -14.22 -8.87 -5.98
C GLU A 74 -13.55 -10.22 -6.19
N LYS A 75 -13.87 -10.87 -7.31
CA LYS A 75 -13.23 -12.13 -7.67
C LYS A 75 -11.73 -11.96 -7.90
N ARG A 76 -11.33 -10.88 -8.55
CA ARG A 76 -9.92 -10.57 -8.78
C ARG A 76 -9.19 -10.25 -7.48
N LEU A 77 -9.84 -9.57 -6.55
CA LEU A 77 -9.25 -9.29 -5.23
C LEU A 77 -9.06 -10.57 -4.42
N VAL A 78 -9.97 -11.52 -4.52
CA VAL A 78 -9.80 -12.84 -3.89
C VAL A 78 -8.64 -13.58 -4.55
N GLN A 79 -8.54 -13.57 -5.87
CA GLN A 79 -7.42 -14.17 -6.58
C GLN A 79 -6.09 -13.53 -6.18
N LEU A 80 -6.08 -12.20 -6.05
CA LEU A 80 -4.90 -11.46 -5.61
C LEU A 80 -4.50 -11.85 -4.19
N THR A 81 -5.48 -11.96 -3.29
CA THR A 81 -5.25 -12.36 -1.90
C THR A 81 -4.57 -13.73 -1.84
N ASP A 82 -5.10 -14.70 -2.57
CA ASP A 82 -4.52 -16.05 -2.61
C ASP A 82 -3.11 -16.03 -3.19
N LYS A 83 -2.90 -15.29 -4.26
CA LYS A 83 -1.59 -15.20 -4.91
C LYS A 83 -0.55 -14.57 -4.00
N LEU A 84 -0.91 -13.48 -3.33
CA LEU A 84 -0.01 -12.80 -2.39
C LEU A 84 0.29 -13.68 -1.17
N ASN A 85 -0.70 -14.34 -0.61
CA ASN A 85 -0.48 -15.25 0.51
C ASN A 85 0.47 -16.40 0.13
N ASN A 86 0.34 -16.93 -1.08
CA ASN A 86 1.25 -17.96 -1.58
C ASN A 86 2.68 -17.45 -1.77
N LEU A 87 2.87 -16.15 -1.95
CA LEU A 87 4.18 -15.52 -2.09
C LEU A 87 4.78 -15.06 -0.77
N GLY A 88 4.10 -15.32 0.35
CA GLY A 88 4.61 -14.99 1.68
C GLY A 88 4.10 -13.68 2.26
N TYR A 89 3.20 -12.99 1.57
CA TYR A 89 2.51 -11.84 2.13
C TYR A 89 1.37 -12.32 3.02
N ASN A 90 1.00 -11.53 4.01
CA ASN A 90 -0.13 -11.81 4.88
C ASN A 90 -1.28 -10.85 4.52
N CYS A 91 -2.30 -11.37 3.86
CA CYS A 91 -3.36 -10.54 3.27
C CYS A 91 -4.72 -10.88 3.83
N PHE A 92 -5.53 -9.85 4.05
CA PHE A 92 -6.93 -9.96 4.46
C PHE A 92 -7.80 -9.08 3.56
N TYR A 93 -8.83 -9.67 2.98
CA TYR A 93 -9.80 -8.93 2.18
C TYR A 93 -11.04 -8.61 3.01
N TYR A 94 -11.37 -7.33 3.10
CA TYR A 94 -12.57 -6.84 3.79
C TYR A 94 -13.63 -6.51 2.74
N SER A 95 -14.49 -7.48 2.47
CA SER A 95 -15.51 -7.36 1.40
C SER A 95 -16.51 -6.24 1.66
N SER A 96 -16.83 -5.96 2.92
CA SER A 96 -17.81 -4.93 3.29
C SER A 96 -17.39 -3.52 2.90
N ILE A 97 -16.09 -3.27 2.77
CA ILE A 97 -15.53 -1.95 2.45
C ILE A 97 -14.69 -1.96 1.17
N GLY A 98 -14.60 -3.10 0.49
CA GLY A 98 -13.80 -3.21 -0.74
C GLY A 98 -12.33 -2.89 -0.52
N SER A 99 -11.75 -3.40 0.56
CA SER A 99 -10.37 -3.12 0.93
C SER A 99 -9.58 -4.40 1.16
N LEU A 100 -8.37 -4.44 0.62
CA LEU A 100 -7.41 -5.52 0.86
C LEU A 100 -6.26 -4.97 1.69
N CYS A 101 -6.05 -5.54 2.87
CA CYS A 101 -4.94 -5.19 3.73
C CYS A 101 -3.82 -6.19 3.54
N ILE A 102 -2.62 -5.71 3.23
CA ILE A 102 -1.44 -6.53 2.97
C ILE A 102 -0.38 -6.17 3.98
N LYS A 103 0.10 -7.17 4.70
CA LYS A 103 1.19 -7.02 5.65
C LYS A 103 2.37 -7.86 5.19
N HIS A 104 3.53 -7.22 5.12
CA HIS A 104 4.76 -7.90 4.74
C HIS A 104 5.93 -7.21 5.41
N LYS A 105 6.71 -7.97 6.20
CA LYS A 105 7.77 -7.40 7.02
C LYS A 105 7.17 -6.33 7.95
N ASN A 106 7.72 -5.13 7.94
CA ASN A 106 7.20 -3.98 8.69
C ASN A 106 6.26 -3.09 7.85
N ASN A 107 5.88 -3.57 6.66
CA ASN A 107 5.07 -2.81 5.74
C ASN A 107 3.60 -3.15 5.89
N ILE A 108 2.76 -2.13 5.83
CA ILE A 108 1.31 -2.26 5.74
C ILE A 108 0.89 -1.53 4.47
N ILE A 109 0.24 -2.24 3.56
CA ILE A 109 -0.21 -1.68 2.30
C ILE A 109 -1.68 -2.04 2.14
N ASN A 110 -2.50 -1.03 1.91
CA ASN A 110 -3.93 -1.21 1.71
C ASN A 110 -4.27 -0.92 0.25
N ILE A 111 -5.04 -1.81 -0.35
CA ILE A 111 -5.65 -1.57 -1.66
C ILE A 111 -7.11 -1.26 -1.43
N ASN A 112 -7.52 -0.06 -1.78
CA ASN A 112 -8.89 0.40 -1.63
C ASN A 112 -9.58 0.53 -2.99
N CYS A 113 -10.80 0.01 -3.09
CA CYS A 113 -11.60 0.13 -4.29
C CYS A 113 -12.49 1.36 -4.21
N TYR A 114 -12.54 2.12 -5.29
CA TYR A 114 -13.39 3.31 -5.43
C TYR A 114 -14.43 3.10 -6.52
N PHE A 115 -15.59 3.64 -6.28
CA PHE A 115 -16.72 3.57 -7.21
C PHE A 115 -16.75 4.71 -8.19
#